data_d35775f8aa6abdf2c51d86e4f95f16e9
#
_entry.id   d35775f8aa6abdf2c51d86e4f95f16e9
#
_cell.length_a   1.000
_cell.length_b   1.000
_cell.length_c   1.000
_cell.angle_alpha   90.00
_cell.angle_beta   90.00
_cell.angle_gamma   90.00
#
_symmetry.space_group_name_H-M   'P 1'
#
loop_
_entity.id
_entity.type
_entity.pdbx_description
1 polymer ?
#
loop_
_entity_poly.entity_id
_entity_poly.type
_entity_poly.pdbx_seq_one_letter_code
_entity_poly.pdbx_strand_id
1 'polypeptide(L)'
;MINIPFMTRRDSFAVGAAALTSVLIPIAKAVESPERHGISAFGDLKYPADFNQFDYVNPKAPKGGVFSQVAVTRIFNQGVLTFNSLNSFILKGDAAQGMEFTFASLMVRAYDEPDAMYGLAARGVQISPDRLTYRFFLRRGITFHDGSPLTAHDVLFSLQVLKEKGHPVIHQMLQHFAGAQAPDDATVIVSLAPGYARDLPLFIASLPIFSRTYYADRPFEETTLEVPLGCGPYRVGQFEPGRYIEYERVKDWWGANLPVARGQNNFDVVRYQYYRDRDVAFEGFTSKGYLFREELVSRVWTTRYDFPATRDGRVKRDTIPDHNTDAAQGWYFNIRREKFKDKRVREAFINAFDFEWVNAKIMYGAYQRTHSIFENSDMMAVGPPGADELALLEPFRDKVPDEVFGEPYVPPVSDGSGQDRALLRKASALLQEAGCLIRDTKRVSPQDELFVVEFLIDDPISLPHHNAFIKNLGILGIEATVRVVDPVQYRRRVDDFDFDIVVQRFGFSKAPGDSLRTFFTSRAAGIRGSQNVGGIADPVIDALVERVIAADSRPALIAACKALDRVIRSGRYWVPHWYKAFHWLAYWDVFGRPPTQPRFALAIRQTWWSA
;
A
#
# COMPACT_ATOMS: atom_id res chain seq x y z
N MET A 1 50.43 -6.04 -33.97
CA MET A 1 50.46 -6.99 -35.09
C MET A 1 50.55 -8.39 -34.51
N ILE A 2 49.44 -9.08 -34.36
CA ILE A 2 49.40 -10.53 -34.16
C ILE A 2 48.23 -11.00 -35.01
N ASN A 3 48.56 -11.92 -35.95
CA ASN A 3 47.72 -12.49 -36.97
C ASN A 3 46.60 -13.36 -36.44
N ILE A 4 45.39 -13.20 -37.01
CA ILE A 4 44.28 -14.14 -36.92
C ILE A 4 44.19 -14.86 -38.26
N PRO A 5 44.26 -16.20 -38.34
CA PRO A 5 44.00 -16.91 -39.57
C PRO A 5 42.50 -17.16 -39.78
N PHE A 6 42.03 -16.84 -40.98
CA PHE A 6 40.77 -17.26 -41.57
C PHE A 6 40.74 -18.79 -41.73
N MET A 7 39.67 -19.45 -41.29
CA MET A 7 39.32 -20.81 -41.69
C MET A 7 38.02 -20.84 -42.49
N THR A 8 38.14 -21.41 -43.67
CA THR A 8 37.15 -21.56 -44.72
C THR A 8 36.11 -22.64 -44.40
N ARG A 9 34.89 -22.44 -44.93
CA ARG A 9 33.84 -23.46 -45.04
C ARG A 9 34.31 -24.69 -45.83
N ARG A 10 34.24 -25.86 -45.22
CA ARG A 10 33.91 -27.22 -45.73
C ARG A 10 34.51 -28.24 -44.78
N ASP A 11 33.58 -28.90 -44.04
CA ASP A 11 33.67 -30.36 -43.87
C ASP A 11 32.42 -30.85 -43.08
N SER A 12 31.61 -31.50 -43.83
CA SER A 12 30.90 -32.79 -43.67
C SER A 12 30.30 -33.19 -42.33
N PHE A 13 28.98 -33.27 -42.35
CA PHE A 13 28.10 -34.24 -41.72
C PHE A 13 28.75 -35.33 -40.88
N ALA A 14 28.53 -35.23 -39.56
CA ALA A 14 28.46 -36.38 -38.68
C ALA A 14 27.14 -36.29 -37.90
N VAL A 15 26.21 -37.21 -38.20
CA VAL A 15 24.96 -37.42 -37.51
C VAL A 15 25.28 -38.00 -36.14
N GLY A 16 25.23 -37.14 -35.10
CA GLY A 16 25.25 -37.54 -33.71
C GLY A 16 23.83 -37.48 -33.16
N ALA A 17 23.21 -38.60 -32.96
CA ALA A 17 21.94 -38.72 -32.22
C ALA A 17 22.13 -38.21 -30.80
N ALA A 18 21.74 -36.96 -30.54
CA ALA A 18 21.60 -36.44 -29.19
C ALA A 18 20.34 -37.08 -28.58
N ALA A 19 20.54 -38.02 -27.70
CA ALA A 19 19.50 -38.54 -26.84
C ALA A 19 18.91 -37.35 -26.05
N LEU A 20 17.66 -37.02 -26.34
CA LEU A 20 16.81 -36.19 -25.51
C LEU A 20 16.63 -36.91 -24.17
N THR A 21 17.51 -36.68 -23.23
CA THR A 21 17.23 -36.95 -21.82
C THR A 21 16.11 -36.02 -21.41
N SER A 22 14.86 -36.48 -21.52
CA SER A 22 13.73 -35.92 -20.81
C SER A 22 14.10 -35.94 -19.33
N VAL A 23 14.46 -34.81 -18.80
CA VAL A 23 14.50 -34.58 -17.36
C VAL A 23 13.07 -34.76 -16.89
N LEU A 24 12.74 -35.96 -16.47
CA LEU A 24 11.57 -36.24 -15.65
C LEU A 24 11.77 -35.43 -14.37
N ILE A 25 11.20 -34.22 -14.34
CA ILE A 25 10.97 -33.53 -13.08
C ILE A 25 10.16 -34.52 -12.24
N PRO A 26 10.65 -34.96 -11.07
CA PRO A 26 9.92 -35.91 -10.24
C PRO A 26 8.56 -35.27 -9.96
N ILE A 27 7.48 -35.97 -10.36
CA ILE A 27 6.12 -35.63 -9.93
C ILE A 27 6.20 -35.57 -8.41
N ALA A 28 6.16 -34.38 -7.86
CA ALA A 28 6.20 -34.15 -6.43
C ALA A 28 5.13 -35.09 -5.83
N LYS A 29 5.53 -35.94 -4.88
CA LYS A 29 4.64 -36.80 -4.11
C LYS A 29 3.43 -35.97 -3.74
N ALA A 30 2.23 -36.45 -4.01
CA ALA A 30 0.98 -35.81 -3.70
C ALA A 30 1.04 -35.31 -2.25
N VAL A 31 1.03 -34.01 -2.09
CA VAL A 31 1.06 -33.37 -0.78
C VAL A 31 -0.30 -33.63 -0.15
N GLU A 32 -0.32 -34.44 0.89
CA GLU A 32 -1.51 -34.78 1.69
C GLU A 32 -1.92 -33.65 2.64
N SER A 33 -1.70 -32.38 2.29
CA SER A 33 -2.25 -31.30 3.07
C SER A 33 -3.76 -31.18 2.78
N PRO A 34 -4.61 -30.95 3.80
CA PRO A 34 -6.05 -30.85 3.60
C PRO A 34 -6.39 -29.64 2.72
N GLU A 35 -7.47 -29.77 1.93
CA GLU A 35 -8.06 -28.64 1.22
C GLU A 35 -8.58 -27.62 2.25
N ARG A 36 -8.17 -26.37 2.11
CA ARG A 36 -8.57 -25.24 2.94
C ARG A 36 -9.52 -24.33 2.16
N HIS A 37 -10.56 -23.83 2.81
CA HIS A 37 -11.54 -22.91 2.22
C HIS A 37 -11.04 -21.45 2.12
N GLY A 38 -9.87 -21.15 2.69
CA GLY A 38 -9.25 -19.83 2.67
C GLY A 38 -7.75 -19.90 2.90
N ILE A 39 -7.08 -18.78 2.71
CA ILE A 39 -5.66 -18.57 2.97
C ILE A 39 -5.43 -17.28 3.75
N SER A 40 -4.37 -17.26 4.56
CA SER A 40 -3.82 -16.07 5.18
C SER A 40 -2.30 -16.16 5.21
N ALA A 41 -1.62 -15.07 5.57
CA ALA A 41 -0.17 -15.05 5.66
C ALA A 41 0.39 -16.13 6.59
N PHE A 42 -0.33 -16.46 7.68
CA PHE A 42 0.09 -17.45 8.68
C PHE A 42 -0.80 -18.69 8.73
N GLY A 43 -1.89 -18.71 7.98
CA GLY A 43 -2.84 -19.82 7.95
C GLY A 43 -4.00 -19.69 8.93
N ASP A 44 -4.06 -18.62 9.71
CA ASP A 44 -5.17 -18.31 10.62
C ASP A 44 -6.35 -17.77 9.83
N LEU A 45 -7.55 -18.27 10.10
CA LEU A 45 -8.81 -17.86 9.47
C LEU A 45 -9.87 -17.62 10.55
N LYS A 46 -10.53 -16.48 10.51
CA LYS A 46 -11.63 -16.14 11.42
C LYS A 46 -12.88 -16.96 11.12
N TYR A 47 -13.21 -17.10 9.85
CA TYR A 47 -14.43 -17.78 9.42
C TYR A 47 -14.21 -19.27 9.24
N PRO A 48 -15.08 -20.14 9.80
CA PRO A 48 -15.01 -21.59 9.58
C PRO A 48 -15.42 -21.97 8.16
N ALA A 49 -15.16 -23.21 7.76
CA ALA A 49 -15.40 -23.66 6.38
C ALA A 49 -16.88 -23.61 5.94
N ASP A 50 -17.79 -23.66 6.88
CA ASP A 50 -19.24 -23.62 6.71
C ASP A 50 -19.88 -22.28 7.00
N PHE A 51 -19.09 -21.19 7.08
CA PHE A 51 -19.65 -19.86 7.31
C PHE A 51 -20.66 -19.47 6.23
N ASN A 52 -21.68 -18.69 6.62
CA ASN A 52 -22.78 -18.32 5.74
C ASN A 52 -22.60 -16.97 5.04
N GLN A 53 -21.96 -16.03 5.69
CA GLN A 53 -21.62 -14.68 5.21
C GLN A 53 -20.55 -14.06 6.13
N PHE A 54 -19.96 -12.97 5.69
CA PHE A 54 -19.11 -12.15 6.54
C PHE A 54 -19.92 -11.40 7.61
N ASP A 55 -19.32 -11.13 8.77
CA ASP A 55 -20.00 -10.48 9.92
C ASP A 55 -20.37 -9.01 9.66
N TYR A 56 -19.71 -8.38 8.70
CA TYR A 56 -19.89 -6.97 8.37
C TYR A 56 -20.90 -6.71 7.23
N VAL A 57 -21.70 -7.71 6.83
CA VAL A 57 -22.73 -7.56 5.80
C VAL A 57 -24.13 -7.71 6.39
N ASN A 58 -25.12 -7.15 5.70
CA ASN A 58 -26.52 -7.48 5.92
C ASN A 58 -26.98 -8.48 4.83
N PRO A 59 -27.17 -9.77 5.16
CA PRO A 59 -27.58 -10.75 4.17
C PRO A 59 -28.99 -10.51 3.60
N LYS A 60 -29.80 -9.65 4.26
CA LYS A 60 -31.13 -9.23 3.85
C LYS A 60 -31.15 -7.86 3.19
N ALA A 61 -29.98 -7.29 2.87
CA ALA A 61 -29.90 -6.00 2.18
C ALA A 61 -30.66 -6.06 0.86
N PRO A 62 -31.58 -5.11 0.58
CA PRO A 62 -32.29 -5.07 -0.67
C PRO A 62 -31.31 -4.83 -1.84
N LYS A 63 -31.62 -5.40 -2.99
CA LYS A 63 -30.90 -5.16 -4.23
C LYS A 63 -31.63 -4.09 -5.02
N GLY A 64 -30.89 -3.10 -5.53
CA GLY A 64 -31.48 -2.03 -6.35
C GLY A 64 -30.77 -0.69 -6.19
N GLY A 65 -31.24 0.30 -6.94
CA GLY A 65 -30.76 1.66 -6.86
C GLY A 65 -29.37 1.90 -7.42
N VAL A 66 -28.88 3.12 -7.19
CA VAL A 66 -27.63 3.63 -7.77
C VAL A 66 -26.70 4.07 -6.66
N PHE A 67 -25.45 3.64 -6.73
CA PHE A 67 -24.35 4.25 -6.01
C PHE A 67 -23.54 5.11 -6.98
N SER A 68 -23.26 6.36 -6.63
CA SER A 68 -22.44 7.22 -7.48
C SER A 68 -21.43 8.02 -6.66
N GLN A 69 -20.20 8.11 -7.18
CA GLN A 69 -19.09 8.83 -6.58
C GLN A 69 -18.18 9.44 -7.65
N VAL A 70 -17.24 10.27 -7.23
CA VAL A 70 -16.16 10.73 -8.10
C VAL A 70 -15.00 9.75 -8.10
N ALA A 71 -14.19 9.78 -9.15
CA ALA A 71 -12.90 9.13 -9.22
C ALA A 71 -11.92 9.87 -8.28
N VAL A 72 -11.37 9.20 -7.25
CA VAL A 72 -10.54 9.86 -6.22
C VAL A 72 -9.13 9.27 -6.08
N THR A 73 -8.95 7.99 -6.39
CA THR A 73 -7.68 7.29 -6.21
C THR A 73 -7.17 6.74 -7.53
N ARG A 74 -5.85 6.76 -7.69
CA ARG A 74 -5.20 6.12 -8.84
C ARG A 74 -4.61 4.78 -8.40
N ILE A 75 -5.10 3.70 -9.00
CA ILE A 75 -4.52 2.36 -8.89
C ILE A 75 -4.01 1.98 -10.29
N PHE A 76 -2.76 1.58 -10.40
CA PHE A 76 -2.09 1.32 -11.69
C PHE A 76 -2.23 2.52 -12.65
N ASN A 77 -2.86 2.32 -13.83
CA ASN A 77 -3.07 3.37 -14.82
C ASN A 77 -4.45 4.04 -14.73
N GLN A 78 -5.24 3.83 -13.64
CA GLN A 78 -6.57 4.44 -13.52
C GLN A 78 -6.51 5.97 -13.50
N GLY A 79 -7.29 6.61 -14.35
CA GLY A 79 -7.42 8.07 -14.42
C GLY A 79 -8.37 8.60 -13.34
N VAL A 80 -8.12 9.83 -12.86
CA VAL A 80 -9.00 10.54 -11.90
C VAL A 80 -9.73 11.72 -12.54
N LEU A 81 -9.28 12.20 -13.70
CA LEU A 81 -9.87 13.34 -14.41
C LEU A 81 -10.63 12.92 -15.66
N THR A 82 -10.24 11.81 -16.26
CA THR A 82 -10.82 11.23 -17.48
C THR A 82 -10.34 9.79 -17.62
N PHE A 83 -10.82 9.11 -18.66
CA PHE A 83 -10.27 7.82 -19.07
C PHE A 83 -10.33 7.68 -20.60
N ASN A 84 -9.46 6.87 -21.15
CA ASN A 84 -9.39 6.48 -22.56
C ASN A 84 -9.16 4.98 -22.73
N SER A 85 -9.24 4.22 -21.63
CA SER A 85 -9.07 2.78 -21.62
C SER A 85 -10.04 2.11 -20.66
N LEU A 86 -10.48 0.90 -20.99
CA LEU A 86 -11.19 -0.02 -20.10
C LEU A 86 -10.28 -1.16 -19.60
N ASN A 87 -8.96 -1.06 -19.82
CA ASN A 87 -7.99 -1.98 -19.26
C ASN A 87 -7.16 -1.28 -18.16
N SER A 88 -7.45 -1.59 -16.91
CA SER A 88 -6.80 -1.00 -15.73
C SER A 88 -5.58 -1.79 -15.23
N PHE A 89 -5.12 -2.80 -15.98
CA PHE A 89 -4.06 -3.71 -15.56
C PHE A 89 -2.77 -3.56 -16.36
N ILE A 90 -2.68 -2.57 -17.23
CA ILE A 90 -1.53 -2.27 -18.09
C ILE A 90 -0.91 -0.91 -17.74
N LEU A 91 0.23 -0.57 -18.34
CA LEU A 91 0.89 0.72 -18.14
C LEU A 91 0.27 1.85 -18.98
N LYS A 92 -0.18 1.52 -20.20
CA LYS A 92 -0.61 2.51 -21.21
C LYS A 92 -2.02 3.03 -20.92
N GLY A 93 -2.24 4.29 -21.24
CA GLY A 93 -3.54 4.97 -21.16
C GLY A 93 -3.95 5.35 -19.75
N ASP A 94 -5.07 6.07 -19.67
CA ASP A 94 -5.79 6.37 -18.43
C ASP A 94 -7.02 5.45 -18.38
N ALA A 95 -7.00 4.47 -17.48
CA ALA A 95 -8.11 3.52 -17.38
C ALA A 95 -9.26 4.06 -16.54
N ALA A 96 -10.47 3.59 -16.85
CA ALA A 96 -11.66 3.87 -16.05
C ALA A 96 -11.53 3.27 -14.65
N GLN A 97 -12.03 3.97 -13.63
CA GLN A 97 -12.12 3.44 -12.26
C GLN A 97 -13.26 2.44 -12.14
N GLY A 98 -13.07 1.40 -11.30
CA GLY A 98 -14.10 0.40 -11.06
C GLY A 98 -14.04 -0.82 -11.98
N MET A 99 -13.09 -0.90 -12.91
CA MET A 99 -12.94 -2.05 -13.81
C MET A 99 -12.77 -3.38 -13.07
N GLU A 100 -12.22 -3.33 -11.85
CA GLU A 100 -12.07 -4.50 -10.99
C GLU A 100 -13.39 -5.21 -10.65
N PHE A 101 -14.54 -4.52 -10.69
CA PHE A 101 -15.85 -5.12 -10.42
C PHE A 101 -16.33 -6.07 -11.51
N THR A 102 -15.76 -5.94 -12.71
CA THR A 102 -16.16 -6.74 -13.86
C THR A 102 -15.52 -8.12 -13.90
N PHE A 103 -14.52 -8.36 -13.03
CA PHE A 103 -13.78 -9.61 -12.98
C PHE A 103 -13.95 -10.32 -11.63
N ALA A 104 -13.98 -11.64 -11.67
CA ALA A 104 -13.80 -12.47 -10.49
C ALA A 104 -12.29 -12.78 -10.28
N SER A 105 -11.97 -13.23 -9.08
CA SER A 105 -10.65 -13.73 -8.69
C SER A 105 -10.76 -15.14 -8.13
N LEU A 106 -9.64 -15.82 -7.87
CA LEU A 106 -9.66 -17.12 -7.20
C LEU A 106 -10.27 -17.01 -5.81
N MET A 107 -9.86 -16.01 -5.04
CA MET A 107 -10.33 -15.75 -3.68
C MET A 107 -10.59 -14.25 -3.46
N VAL A 108 -11.42 -13.92 -2.48
CA VAL A 108 -11.72 -12.55 -2.07
C VAL A 108 -11.30 -12.30 -0.64
N ARG A 109 -10.89 -11.05 -0.36
CA ARG A 109 -10.43 -10.62 0.95
C ARG A 109 -11.58 -10.48 1.94
N ALA A 110 -11.40 -10.95 3.16
CA ALA A 110 -12.21 -10.55 4.31
C ALA A 110 -11.73 -9.18 4.79
N TYR A 111 -12.63 -8.21 4.88
CA TYR A 111 -12.27 -6.83 5.25
C TYR A 111 -12.19 -6.60 6.77
N ASP A 112 -12.51 -7.59 7.57
CA ASP A 112 -12.42 -7.59 9.04
C ASP A 112 -11.25 -8.45 9.57
N GLU A 113 -10.44 -9.00 8.66
CA GLU A 113 -9.19 -9.72 8.96
C GLU A 113 -8.00 -9.00 8.33
N PRO A 114 -6.81 -9.03 8.94
CA PRO A 114 -5.66 -8.28 8.43
C PRO A 114 -5.20 -8.75 7.05
N ASP A 115 -5.26 -10.05 6.76
CA ASP A 115 -4.66 -10.64 5.57
C ASP A 115 -5.34 -11.92 5.05
N ALA A 116 -6.56 -12.26 5.53
CA ALA A 116 -7.26 -13.48 5.11
C ALA A 116 -8.06 -13.32 3.81
N MET A 117 -8.10 -14.39 3.03
CA MET A 117 -8.90 -14.52 1.80
C MET A 117 -9.65 -15.84 1.78
N TYR A 118 -10.87 -15.80 1.21
CA TYR A 118 -11.79 -16.93 1.14
C TYR A 118 -12.22 -17.22 -0.29
N GLY A 119 -12.53 -18.48 -0.58
CA GLY A 119 -12.76 -18.97 -1.92
C GLY A 119 -13.92 -18.33 -2.67
N LEU A 120 -13.65 -17.71 -3.83
CA LEU A 120 -14.63 -17.20 -4.78
C LEU A 120 -14.71 -18.14 -5.98
N ALA A 121 -13.91 -17.95 -7.04
CA ALA A 121 -13.86 -18.88 -8.17
C ALA A 121 -13.24 -20.22 -7.75
N ALA A 122 -12.22 -20.21 -6.88
CA ALA A 122 -11.77 -21.39 -6.20
C ALA A 122 -12.69 -21.74 -5.02
N ARG A 123 -13.06 -23.01 -4.85
CA ARG A 123 -13.78 -23.49 -3.66
C ARG A 123 -12.81 -23.71 -2.49
N GLY A 124 -11.53 -24.00 -2.80
CA GLY A 124 -10.51 -24.27 -1.83
C GLY A 124 -9.10 -24.32 -2.43
N VAL A 125 -8.13 -24.50 -1.56
CA VAL A 125 -6.71 -24.55 -1.90
C VAL A 125 -5.99 -25.60 -1.05
N GLN A 126 -5.05 -26.33 -1.63
CA GLN A 126 -4.04 -27.13 -0.93
C GLN A 126 -2.69 -26.42 -1.00
N ILE A 127 -1.96 -26.40 0.11
CA ILE A 127 -0.66 -25.74 0.23
C ILE A 127 0.39 -26.79 0.58
N SER A 128 1.49 -26.86 -0.18
CA SER A 128 2.59 -27.77 0.13
C SER A 128 3.24 -27.44 1.48
N PRO A 129 3.86 -28.43 2.17
CA PRO A 129 4.51 -28.20 3.47
C PRO A 129 5.62 -27.13 3.42
N ASP A 130 6.34 -27.03 2.29
CA ASP A 130 7.35 -26.01 2.02
C ASP A 130 6.76 -24.64 1.61
N ARG A 131 5.42 -24.58 1.45
CA ARG A 131 4.64 -23.42 1.00
C ARG A 131 5.03 -22.87 -0.38
N LEU A 132 5.75 -23.67 -1.20
CA LEU A 132 6.15 -23.25 -2.55
C LEU A 132 5.12 -23.65 -3.64
N THR A 133 4.15 -24.48 -3.31
CA THR A 133 3.10 -24.93 -4.25
C THR A 133 1.72 -24.71 -3.66
N TYR A 134 0.86 -24.04 -4.44
CA TYR A 134 -0.53 -23.75 -4.12
C TYR A 134 -1.42 -24.37 -5.19
N ARG A 135 -2.26 -25.35 -4.83
CA ARG A 135 -3.21 -26.00 -5.72
C ARG A 135 -4.61 -25.49 -5.44
N PHE A 136 -5.15 -24.68 -6.33
CA PHE A 136 -6.51 -24.15 -6.24
C PHE A 136 -7.48 -25.06 -6.99
N PHE A 137 -8.65 -25.31 -6.39
CA PHE A 137 -9.73 -26.10 -6.96
C PHE A 137 -10.89 -25.20 -7.33
N LEU A 138 -11.17 -25.06 -8.61
CA LEU A 138 -12.26 -24.20 -9.09
C LEU A 138 -13.62 -24.82 -8.79
N ARG A 139 -14.62 -23.97 -8.65
CA ARG A 139 -16.04 -24.35 -8.60
C ARG A 139 -16.50 -24.80 -9.98
N ARG A 140 -17.47 -25.69 -10.02
CA ARG A 140 -18.12 -26.09 -11.26
C ARG A 140 -19.22 -25.07 -11.62
N GLY A 141 -19.48 -24.90 -12.93
CA GLY A 141 -20.56 -24.06 -13.44
C GLY A 141 -20.33 -22.56 -13.30
N ILE A 142 -19.09 -22.12 -13.14
CA ILE A 142 -18.72 -20.71 -13.20
C ILE A 142 -18.56 -20.27 -14.65
N THR A 143 -19.04 -19.06 -14.96
CA THR A 143 -19.11 -18.57 -16.34
C THR A 143 -18.66 -17.13 -16.47
N PHE A 144 -18.27 -16.75 -17.67
CA PHE A 144 -18.17 -15.35 -18.09
C PHE A 144 -19.58 -14.76 -18.35
N HIS A 145 -19.66 -13.45 -18.59
CA HIS A 145 -20.92 -12.73 -18.77
C HIS A 145 -21.68 -13.12 -20.06
N ASP A 146 -21.01 -13.74 -21.02
CA ASP A 146 -21.61 -14.29 -22.24
C ASP A 146 -22.11 -15.73 -22.08
N GLY A 147 -21.96 -16.32 -20.88
CA GLY A 147 -22.33 -17.67 -20.56
C GLY A 147 -21.25 -18.72 -20.89
N SER A 148 -20.15 -18.34 -21.50
CA SER A 148 -19.02 -19.26 -21.75
C SER A 148 -18.40 -19.74 -20.44
N PRO A 149 -17.93 -21.01 -20.35
CA PRO A 149 -17.36 -21.55 -19.11
C PRO A 149 -16.04 -20.88 -18.76
N LEU A 150 -15.84 -20.59 -17.47
CA LEU A 150 -14.57 -20.18 -16.91
C LEU A 150 -13.84 -21.42 -16.38
N THR A 151 -12.62 -21.63 -16.84
CA THR A 151 -11.81 -22.82 -16.54
C THR A 151 -10.45 -22.47 -15.93
N ALA A 152 -9.73 -23.47 -15.46
CA ALA A 152 -8.36 -23.32 -14.98
C ALA A 152 -7.39 -22.79 -16.06
N HIS A 153 -7.70 -23.00 -17.34
CA HIS A 153 -6.91 -22.48 -18.45
C HIS A 153 -7.05 -20.94 -18.58
N ASP A 154 -8.19 -20.35 -18.19
CA ASP A 154 -8.37 -18.91 -18.13
C ASP A 154 -7.58 -18.29 -16.99
N VAL A 155 -7.53 -18.98 -15.83
CA VAL A 155 -6.69 -18.55 -14.71
C VAL A 155 -5.21 -18.61 -15.08
N LEU A 156 -4.76 -19.70 -15.70
CA LEU A 156 -3.38 -19.85 -16.19
C LEU A 156 -3.02 -18.73 -17.15
N PHE A 157 -3.86 -18.46 -18.15
CA PHE A 157 -3.70 -17.35 -19.08
C PHE A 157 -3.59 -16.00 -18.35
N SER A 158 -4.47 -15.75 -17.37
CA SER A 158 -4.50 -14.49 -16.62
C SER A 158 -3.21 -14.24 -15.86
N LEU A 159 -2.69 -15.26 -15.17
CA LEU A 159 -1.42 -15.17 -14.43
C LEU A 159 -0.24 -14.92 -15.37
N GLN A 160 -0.22 -15.59 -16.52
CA GLN A 160 0.84 -15.44 -17.52
C GLN A 160 0.81 -14.05 -18.16
N VAL A 161 -0.36 -13.60 -18.64
CA VAL A 161 -0.49 -12.31 -19.33
C VAL A 161 -0.21 -11.14 -18.38
N LEU A 162 -0.62 -11.24 -17.11
CA LEU A 162 -0.32 -10.22 -16.11
C LEU A 162 1.16 -10.18 -15.75
N LYS A 163 1.83 -11.34 -15.69
CA LYS A 163 3.28 -11.41 -15.48
C LYS A 163 4.07 -10.86 -16.67
N GLU A 164 3.61 -11.09 -17.89
CA GLU A 164 4.35 -10.73 -19.11
C GLU A 164 4.03 -9.31 -19.60
N LYS A 165 2.76 -8.91 -19.54
CA LYS A 165 2.20 -7.71 -20.18
C LYS A 165 1.46 -6.79 -19.23
N GLY A 166 1.37 -7.16 -17.94
CA GLY A 166 0.69 -6.37 -16.92
C GLY A 166 1.46 -5.09 -16.56
N HIS A 167 0.85 -4.26 -15.70
CA HIS A 167 1.48 -3.07 -15.17
C HIS A 167 2.80 -3.39 -14.43
N PRO A 168 3.86 -2.56 -14.52
CA PRO A 168 5.15 -2.83 -13.88
C PRO A 168 5.07 -3.16 -12.38
N VAL A 169 4.12 -2.57 -11.65
CA VAL A 169 3.86 -2.91 -10.24
C VAL A 169 3.42 -4.39 -10.09
N ILE A 170 2.57 -4.89 -11.00
CA ILE A 170 2.15 -6.29 -11.00
C ILE A 170 3.35 -7.20 -11.31
N HIS A 171 4.19 -6.84 -12.28
CA HIS A 171 5.45 -7.51 -12.58
C HIS A 171 6.35 -7.63 -11.34
N GLN A 172 6.54 -6.51 -10.64
CA GLN A 172 7.36 -6.48 -9.43
C GLN A 172 6.78 -7.39 -8.34
N MET A 173 5.47 -7.35 -8.13
CA MET A 173 4.81 -8.22 -7.15
C MET A 173 4.92 -9.71 -7.52
N LEU A 174 4.91 -10.05 -8.82
CA LEU A 174 5.03 -11.40 -9.34
C LEU A 174 6.48 -11.88 -9.57
N GLN A 175 7.51 -11.18 -9.08
CA GLN A 175 8.91 -11.54 -9.34
C GLN A 175 9.26 -12.97 -8.90
N HIS A 176 8.69 -13.44 -7.79
CA HIS A 176 8.88 -14.82 -7.27
C HIS A 176 7.79 -15.81 -7.69
N PHE A 177 6.86 -15.41 -8.57
CA PHE A 177 5.95 -16.35 -9.22
C PHE A 177 6.74 -17.18 -10.25
N ALA A 178 7.00 -18.45 -9.94
CA ALA A 178 7.80 -19.34 -10.79
C ALA A 178 7.01 -19.88 -11.98
N GLY A 179 5.67 -19.98 -11.86
CA GLY A 179 4.80 -20.42 -12.92
C GLY A 179 3.49 -21.02 -12.41
N ALA A 180 2.61 -21.38 -13.35
CA ALA A 180 1.38 -22.08 -13.06
C ALA A 180 1.11 -23.18 -14.08
N GLN A 181 0.24 -24.12 -13.73
CA GLN A 181 -0.22 -25.22 -14.59
C GLN A 181 -1.73 -25.42 -14.39
N ALA A 182 -2.41 -25.83 -15.46
CA ALA A 182 -3.81 -26.26 -15.44
C ALA A 182 -3.87 -27.71 -15.93
N PRO A 183 -3.75 -28.72 -15.04
CA PRO A 183 -3.73 -30.13 -15.43
C PRO A 183 -5.10 -30.61 -15.92
N ASP A 184 -6.17 -29.93 -15.53
CA ASP A 184 -7.56 -30.12 -15.96
C ASP A 184 -8.33 -28.79 -15.89
N ASP A 185 -9.60 -28.77 -16.30
CA ASP A 185 -10.42 -27.57 -16.35
C ASP A 185 -10.75 -26.96 -14.98
N ALA A 186 -10.53 -27.69 -13.88
CA ALA A 186 -10.93 -27.29 -12.54
C ALA A 186 -9.76 -27.12 -11.56
N THR A 187 -8.52 -27.40 -11.97
CA THR A 187 -7.36 -27.38 -11.09
C THR A 187 -6.28 -26.42 -11.61
N VAL A 188 -5.88 -25.46 -10.76
CA VAL A 188 -4.74 -24.56 -11.02
C VAL A 188 -3.64 -24.85 -10.00
N ILE A 189 -2.44 -25.13 -10.47
CA ILE A 189 -1.25 -25.32 -9.63
C ILE A 189 -0.33 -24.14 -9.83
N VAL A 190 -0.11 -23.36 -8.77
CA VAL A 190 0.79 -22.21 -8.74
C VAL A 190 2.08 -22.61 -8.03
N SER A 191 3.23 -22.33 -8.65
CA SER A 191 4.55 -22.56 -8.07
C SER A 191 5.24 -21.22 -7.78
N LEU A 192 5.88 -21.12 -6.60
CA LEU A 192 6.63 -19.96 -6.14
C LEU A 192 8.12 -20.31 -6.01
N ALA A 193 8.98 -19.33 -6.29
CA ALA A 193 10.40 -19.43 -5.99
C ALA A 193 10.65 -19.15 -4.49
N PRO A 194 11.65 -19.77 -3.87
CA PRO A 194 12.04 -19.48 -2.49
C PRO A 194 12.33 -17.99 -2.27
N GLY A 195 12.07 -17.49 -1.06
CA GLY A 195 12.30 -16.09 -0.69
C GLY A 195 11.21 -15.13 -1.18
N TYR A 196 10.04 -15.62 -1.54
CA TYR A 196 8.90 -14.79 -1.93
C TYR A 196 8.34 -13.99 -0.74
N ALA A 197 7.79 -12.82 -1.05
CA ALA A 197 7.09 -12.00 -0.06
C ALA A 197 5.86 -12.75 0.49
N ARG A 198 5.67 -12.70 1.82
CA ARG A 198 4.61 -13.46 2.54
C ARG A 198 3.21 -13.25 1.98
N ASP A 199 2.93 -12.07 1.42
CA ASP A 199 1.64 -11.71 0.83
C ASP A 199 1.50 -12.10 -0.65
N LEU A 200 2.54 -12.63 -1.31
CA LEU A 200 2.48 -13.02 -2.72
C LEU A 200 1.38 -14.05 -3.02
N PRO A 201 1.15 -15.12 -2.22
CA PRO A 201 0.05 -16.04 -2.49
C PRO A 201 -1.33 -15.39 -2.43
N LEU A 202 -1.50 -14.43 -1.51
CA LEU A 202 -2.74 -13.64 -1.37
C LEU A 202 -2.93 -12.73 -2.58
N PHE A 203 -1.85 -12.08 -3.02
CA PHE A 203 -1.87 -11.26 -4.23
C PHE A 203 -2.26 -12.06 -5.46
N ILE A 204 -1.64 -13.22 -5.69
CA ILE A 204 -1.97 -14.12 -6.81
C ILE A 204 -3.45 -14.54 -6.75
N ALA A 205 -3.95 -14.91 -5.57
CA ALA A 205 -5.34 -15.32 -5.39
C ALA A 205 -6.35 -14.18 -5.62
N SER A 206 -5.92 -12.92 -5.53
CA SER A 206 -6.73 -11.71 -5.76
C SER A 206 -6.72 -11.22 -7.19
N LEU A 207 -5.84 -11.72 -8.06
CA LEU A 207 -5.73 -11.25 -9.43
C LEU A 207 -6.99 -11.56 -10.24
N PRO A 208 -7.38 -10.67 -11.19
CA PRO A 208 -8.54 -10.87 -12.04
C PRO A 208 -8.37 -12.05 -12.98
N ILE A 209 -9.47 -12.74 -13.27
CA ILE A 209 -9.50 -13.84 -14.24
C ILE A 209 -10.04 -13.29 -15.56
N PHE A 210 -9.24 -13.40 -16.62
CA PHE A 210 -9.54 -12.99 -17.98
C PHE A 210 -9.87 -14.19 -18.86
N SER A 211 -10.78 -14.02 -19.82
CA SER A 211 -11.09 -15.05 -20.80
C SER A 211 -9.94 -15.23 -21.80
N ARG A 212 -9.32 -16.40 -21.81
CA ARG A 212 -8.30 -16.77 -22.80
C ARG A 212 -8.84 -16.67 -24.23
N THR A 213 -10.08 -17.10 -24.44
CA THR A 213 -10.72 -17.08 -25.77
C THR A 213 -11.00 -15.64 -26.22
N TYR A 214 -11.45 -14.76 -25.33
CA TYR A 214 -11.66 -13.34 -25.67
C TYR A 214 -10.37 -12.65 -26.13
N TYR A 215 -9.25 -12.93 -25.46
CA TYR A 215 -7.96 -12.33 -25.77
C TYR A 215 -7.15 -13.10 -26.82
N ALA A 216 -7.67 -14.16 -27.43
CA ALA A 216 -6.94 -14.94 -28.46
C ALA A 216 -6.59 -14.07 -29.68
N ASP A 217 -7.52 -13.20 -30.09
CA ASP A 217 -7.38 -12.31 -31.25
C ASP A 217 -7.28 -10.82 -30.86
N ARG A 218 -7.08 -10.50 -29.56
CA ARG A 218 -7.00 -9.14 -29.02
C ARG A 218 -5.72 -8.94 -28.23
N PRO A 219 -4.90 -7.95 -28.58
CA PRO A 219 -3.69 -7.65 -27.79
C PRO A 219 -4.07 -7.14 -26.39
N PHE A 220 -3.56 -7.79 -25.35
CA PHE A 220 -3.87 -7.46 -23.96
C PHE A 220 -3.33 -6.07 -23.54
N GLU A 221 -2.18 -5.65 -24.08
CA GLU A 221 -1.49 -4.42 -23.71
C GLU A 221 -1.98 -3.15 -24.46
N GLU A 222 -3.03 -3.25 -25.25
CA GLU A 222 -3.56 -2.09 -25.97
C GLU A 222 -4.53 -1.26 -25.13
N THR A 223 -4.44 0.06 -25.33
CA THR A 223 -5.41 1.02 -24.82
C THR A 223 -6.68 0.95 -25.68
N THR A 224 -7.80 0.56 -25.10
CA THR A 224 -9.07 0.39 -25.81
C THR A 224 -10.25 0.79 -24.95
N LEU A 225 -11.32 1.24 -25.61
CA LEU A 225 -12.66 1.42 -25.01
C LEU A 225 -13.61 0.25 -25.36
N GLU A 226 -13.11 -0.80 -25.99
CA GLU A 226 -13.88 -2.04 -26.16
C GLU A 226 -14.14 -2.66 -24.78
N VAL A 227 -15.40 -3.01 -24.53
CA VAL A 227 -15.81 -3.58 -23.25
C VAL A 227 -15.24 -4.99 -23.10
N PRO A 228 -14.40 -5.25 -22.08
CA PRO A 228 -13.83 -6.58 -21.91
C PRO A 228 -14.88 -7.59 -21.44
N LEU A 229 -14.72 -8.84 -21.84
CA LEU A 229 -15.53 -9.95 -21.33
C LEU A 229 -15.18 -10.23 -19.87
N GLY A 230 -16.09 -9.90 -18.97
CA GLY A 230 -15.94 -10.08 -17.53
C GLY A 230 -16.60 -11.35 -17.00
N CYS A 231 -16.37 -11.63 -15.72
CA CYS A 231 -16.96 -12.75 -14.96
C CYS A 231 -17.33 -12.34 -13.52
N GLY A 232 -17.22 -11.06 -13.20
CA GLY A 232 -17.49 -10.48 -11.89
C GLY A 232 -18.96 -10.16 -11.63
N PRO A 233 -19.27 -9.59 -10.45
CA PRO A 233 -20.65 -9.24 -10.06
C PRO A 233 -21.25 -8.09 -10.85
N TYR A 234 -20.43 -7.32 -11.55
CA TYR A 234 -20.85 -6.21 -12.41
C TYR A 234 -20.27 -6.36 -13.81
N ARG A 235 -20.93 -5.76 -14.80
CA ARG A 235 -20.44 -5.56 -16.16
C ARG A 235 -20.40 -4.07 -16.48
N VAL A 236 -19.57 -3.67 -17.43
CA VAL A 236 -19.59 -2.30 -17.93
C VAL A 236 -20.95 -2.00 -18.57
N GLY A 237 -21.58 -0.93 -18.12
CA GLY A 237 -22.81 -0.37 -18.67
C GLY A 237 -22.54 0.82 -19.58
N GLN A 238 -23.29 1.90 -19.41
CA GLN A 238 -23.08 3.12 -20.18
C GLN A 238 -21.84 3.89 -19.70
N PHE A 239 -21.14 4.54 -20.63
CA PHE A 239 -20.03 5.40 -20.31
C PHE A 239 -19.81 6.51 -21.34
N GLU A 240 -19.24 7.60 -20.87
CA GLU A 240 -18.78 8.72 -21.70
C GLU A 240 -17.41 9.18 -21.14
N PRO A 241 -16.31 8.99 -21.88
CA PRO A 241 -14.98 9.41 -21.43
C PRO A 241 -14.94 10.87 -21.02
N GLY A 242 -14.32 11.14 -19.86
CA GLY A 242 -14.25 12.48 -19.25
C GLY A 242 -15.53 12.93 -18.54
N ARG A 243 -16.59 12.13 -18.53
CA ARG A 243 -17.85 12.43 -17.82
C ARG A 243 -18.23 11.36 -16.82
N TYR A 244 -18.44 10.12 -17.25
CA TYR A 244 -18.84 9.04 -16.35
C TYR A 244 -18.60 7.65 -16.93
N ILE A 245 -18.62 6.66 -16.05
CA ILE A 245 -18.76 5.23 -16.37
C ILE A 245 -19.71 4.59 -15.36
N GLU A 246 -20.54 3.67 -15.86
CA GLU A 246 -21.48 2.86 -15.08
C GLU A 246 -21.10 1.39 -15.12
N TYR A 247 -21.36 0.72 -14.03
CA TYR A 247 -21.25 -0.73 -13.88
C TYR A 247 -22.62 -1.26 -13.46
N GLU A 248 -23.20 -2.11 -14.31
CA GLU A 248 -24.50 -2.74 -14.08
C GLU A 248 -24.34 -4.07 -13.36
N ARG A 249 -25.13 -4.30 -12.33
CA ARG A 249 -25.11 -5.55 -11.59
C ARG A 249 -25.60 -6.71 -12.46
N VAL A 250 -24.85 -7.81 -12.50
CA VAL A 250 -25.24 -9.06 -13.14
C VAL A 250 -26.19 -9.80 -12.21
N LYS A 251 -27.48 -9.84 -12.56
CA LYS A 251 -28.55 -10.33 -11.67
C LYS A 251 -28.44 -11.84 -11.38
N ASP A 252 -27.98 -12.58 -12.36
CA ASP A 252 -27.81 -14.04 -12.35
C ASP A 252 -26.34 -14.46 -12.19
N TRP A 253 -25.49 -13.57 -11.63
CA TRP A 253 -24.08 -13.87 -11.41
C TRP A 253 -23.90 -15.14 -10.56
N TRP A 254 -23.11 -16.07 -11.07
CA TRP A 254 -22.89 -17.38 -10.47
C TRP A 254 -22.41 -17.31 -9.00
N GLY A 255 -21.71 -16.26 -8.62
CA GLY A 255 -21.15 -16.06 -7.27
C GLY A 255 -22.12 -15.47 -6.24
N ALA A 256 -23.30 -14.99 -6.64
CA ALA A 256 -24.20 -14.18 -5.82
C ALA A 256 -24.60 -14.81 -4.47
N ASN A 257 -24.74 -16.14 -4.45
CA ASN A 257 -25.17 -16.90 -3.28
C ASN A 257 -24.03 -17.51 -2.45
N LEU A 258 -22.77 -17.30 -2.87
CA LEU A 258 -21.63 -17.78 -2.12
C LEU A 258 -21.48 -17.02 -0.80
N PRO A 259 -20.99 -17.67 0.28
CA PRO A 259 -20.78 -17.01 1.57
C PRO A 259 -19.99 -15.69 1.47
N VAL A 260 -18.99 -15.66 0.62
CA VAL A 260 -18.13 -14.49 0.37
C VAL A 260 -18.79 -13.34 -0.38
N ALA A 261 -19.97 -13.57 -0.97
CA ALA A 261 -20.69 -12.55 -1.77
C ALA A 261 -22.07 -12.21 -1.20
N ARG A 262 -22.60 -13.04 -0.30
CA ARG A 262 -23.92 -12.84 0.31
C ARG A 262 -23.98 -11.51 1.07
N GLY A 263 -25.03 -10.71 0.84
CA GLY A 263 -25.18 -9.38 1.45
C GLY A 263 -24.28 -8.31 0.84
N GLN A 264 -23.56 -8.62 -0.24
CA GLN A 264 -22.70 -7.68 -0.97
C GLN A 264 -23.24 -7.39 -2.38
N ASN A 265 -22.67 -6.38 -3.05
CA ASN A 265 -23.03 -5.97 -4.42
C ASN A 265 -24.54 -5.66 -4.53
N ASN A 266 -25.02 -4.74 -3.67
CA ASN A 266 -26.44 -4.48 -3.51
C ASN A 266 -27.01 -3.48 -4.52
N PHE A 267 -26.18 -2.58 -5.07
CA PHE A 267 -26.64 -1.58 -6.05
C PHE A 267 -26.82 -2.19 -7.43
N ASP A 268 -27.88 -1.78 -8.14
CA ASP A 268 -28.06 -2.17 -9.55
C ASP A 268 -27.06 -1.47 -10.46
N VAL A 269 -26.68 -0.23 -10.10
CA VAL A 269 -25.71 0.56 -10.86
C VAL A 269 -24.69 1.17 -9.89
N VAL A 270 -23.41 1.00 -10.21
CA VAL A 270 -22.30 1.74 -9.61
C VAL A 270 -21.76 2.71 -10.64
N ARG A 271 -21.75 4.01 -10.33
CA ARG A 271 -21.35 5.06 -11.28
C ARG A 271 -20.19 5.88 -10.75
N TYR A 272 -19.17 6.07 -11.59
CA TYR A 272 -18.09 7.03 -11.37
C TYR A 272 -18.29 8.25 -12.23
N GLN A 273 -18.28 9.44 -11.58
CA GLN A 273 -18.28 10.73 -12.24
C GLN A 273 -16.86 11.25 -12.37
N TYR A 274 -16.55 11.92 -13.48
CA TYR A 274 -15.27 12.56 -13.72
C TYR A 274 -15.45 14.08 -13.81
N TYR A 275 -14.59 14.80 -13.11
CA TYR A 275 -14.55 16.25 -13.12
C TYR A 275 -13.11 16.70 -13.31
N ARG A 276 -12.88 17.71 -14.14
CA ARG A 276 -11.54 18.26 -14.38
C ARG A 276 -10.99 19.07 -13.22
N ASP A 277 -11.88 19.55 -12.35
CA ASP A 277 -11.56 20.41 -11.22
C ASP A 277 -12.23 19.91 -9.95
N ARG A 278 -11.50 19.94 -8.83
CA ARG A 278 -11.98 19.45 -7.52
C ARG A 278 -13.09 20.32 -6.93
N ASP A 279 -13.08 21.63 -7.22
CA ASP A 279 -14.10 22.54 -6.73
C ASP A 279 -15.41 22.32 -7.52
N VAL A 280 -15.33 22.14 -8.83
CA VAL A 280 -16.47 21.73 -9.67
C VAL A 280 -17.03 20.38 -9.23
N ALA A 281 -16.15 19.43 -8.87
CA ALA A 281 -16.59 18.15 -8.31
C ALA A 281 -17.35 18.34 -6.98
N PHE A 282 -16.93 19.26 -6.14
CA PHE A 282 -17.63 19.57 -4.90
C PHE A 282 -19.03 20.20 -5.17
N GLU A 283 -19.12 21.14 -6.10
CA GLU A 283 -20.43 21.69 -6.52
C GLU A 283 -21.34 20.63 -7.14
N GLY A 284 -20.78 19.69 -7.90
CA GLY A 284 -21.50 18.51 -8.39
C GLY A 284 -22.10 17.69 -7.23
N PHE A 285 -21.39 17.52 -6.12
CA PHE A 285 -21.90 16.83 -4.94
C PHE A 285 -23.03 17.63 -4.26
N THR A 286 -22.84 18.94 -4.04
CA THR A 286 -23.84 19.79 -3.37
C THR A 286 -25.15 19.89 -4.15
N SER A 287 -25.10 19.78 -5.49
CA SER A 287 -26.26 19.76 -6.40
C SER A 287 -26.85 18.37 -6.64
N LYS A 288 -26.39 17.34 -5.92
CA LYS A 288 -26.83 15.94 -6.08
C LYS A 288 -26.48 15.32 -7.44
N GLY A 289 -25.43 15.81 -8.11
CA GLY A 289 -24.89 15.21 -9.33
C GLY A 289 -24.27 13.83 -9.11
N TYR A 290 -23.87 13.53 -7.88
CA TYR A 290 -23.50 12.21 -7.37
C TYR A 290 -23.80 12.10 -5.87
N LEU A 291 -23.81 10.87 -5.33
CA LEU A 291 -24.45 10.58 -4.05
C LEU A 291 -23.47 10.40 -2.89
N PHE A 292 -22.24 10.00 -3.16
CA PHE A 292 -21.25 9.66 -2.13
C PHE A 292 -19.92 10.34 -2.43
N ARG A 293 -19.29 10.87 -1.37
CA ARG A 293 -17.97 11.50 -1.43
C ARG A 293 -17.14 11.12 -0.21
N GLU A 294 -15.97 10.59 -0.42
CA GLU A 294 -14.90 10.57 0.58
C GLU A 294 -14.10 11.85 0.45
N GLU A 295 -14.03 12.64 1.51
CA GLU A 295 -13.29 13.88 1.52
C GLU A 295 -11.86 13.66 2.01
N LEU A 296 -10.91 14.06 1.18
CA LEU A 296 -9.49 13.89 1.47
C LEU A 296 -8.80 15.18 1.91
N VAL A 297 -9.48 16.33 1.79
CA VAL A 297 -8.91 17.66 2.04
C VAL A 297 -9.50 18.28 3.31
N SER A 298 -8.69 18.42 4.35
CA SER A 298 -9.11 18.94 5.66
C SER A 298 -9.77 20.32 5.57
N ARG A 299 -9.22 21.23 4.77
CA ARG A 299 -9.82 22.54 4.53
C ARG A 299 -11.25 22.44 4.00
N VAL A 300 -11.48 21.62 2.99
CA VAL A 300 -12.81 21.42 2.39
C VAL A 300 -13.75 20.83 3.42
N TRP A 301 -13.34 19.77 4.12
CA TRP A 301 -14.14 19.13 5.17
C TRP A 301 -14.58 20.08 6.27
N THR A 302 -13.69 20.99 6.67
CA THR A 302 -13.94 21.91 7.78
C THR A 302 -14.74 23.15 7.34
N THR A 303 -14.52 23.66 6.11
CA THR A 303 -15.01 24.99 5.74
C THR A 303 -16.12 24.99 4.70
N ARG A 304 -16.35 23.92 3.94
CA ARG A 304 -17.27 23.95 2.79
C ARG A 304 -18.54 23.11 2.96
N TYR A 305 -18.65 22.28 3.99
CA TYR A 305 -19.83 21.43 4.20
C TYR A 305 -20.99 22.12 4.93
N ASP A 306 -21.02 23.46 4.97
CA ASP A 306 -22.13 24.27 5.46
C ASP A 306 -23.01 24.76 4.29
N PHE A 307 -23.75 23.86 3.66
CA PHE A 307 -24.69 24.16 2.57
C PHE A 307 -26.10 23.63 2.91
N PRO A 308 -27.17 24.08 2.19
CA PRO A 308 -28.56 23.79 2.57
C PRO A 308 -28.85 22.31 2.84
N ALA A 309 -28.41 21.39 1.97
CA ALA A 309 -28.70 19.97 2.12
C ALA A 309 -27.99 19.31 3.34
N THR A 310 -26.89 19.89 3.81
CA THR A 310 -26.23 19.45 5.06
C THR A 310 -26.99 19.97 6.28
N ARG A 311 -27.42 21.25 6.24
CA ARG A 311 -28.16 21.89 7.35
C ARG A 311 -29.52 21.24 7.60
N ASP A 312 -30.23 20.84 6.53
CA ASP A 312 -31.54 20.21 6.61
C ASP A 312 -31.49 18.67 6.75
N GLY A 313 -30.28 18.11 6.83
CA GLY A 313 -30.05 16.69 7.09
C GLY A 313 -30.17 15.76 5.90
N ARG A 314 -30.41 16.28 4.67
CA ARG A 314 -30.43 15.46 3.44
C ARG A 314 -29.03 14.94 3.05
N VAL A 315 -27.98 15.62 3.49
CA VAL A 315 -26.61 15.14 3.38
C VAL A 315 -26.10 14.82 4.78
N LYS A 316 -25.61 13.62 4.96
CA LYS A 316 -24.96 13.15 6.19
C LYS A 316 -23.45 13.31 6.09
N ARG A 317 -22.84 13.55 7.25
CA ARG A 317 -21.39 13.58 7.41
C ARG A 317 -21.00 12.59 8.48
N ASP A 318 -20.14 11.65 8.14
CA ASP A 318 -19.62 10.65 9.07
C ASP A 318 -18.10 10.68 9.12
N THR A 319 -17.57 10.35 10.29
CA THR A 319 -16.15 10.09 10.49
C THR A 319 -16.02 8.62 10.92
N ILE A 320 -15.42 7.82 10.06
CA ILE A 320 -15.25 6.37 10.29
C ILE A 320 -13.79 6.09 10.60
N PRO A 321 -13.47 5.39 11.71
CA PRO A 321 -12.10 5.01 12.02
C PRO A 321 -11.46 4.18 10.90
N ASP A 322 -10.21 4.47 10.57
CA ASP A 322 -9.35 3.65 9.75
C ASP A 322 -8.40 2.85 10.66
N HIS A 323 -8.39 1.54 10.49
CA HIS A 323 -7.52 0.62 11.23
C HIS A 323 -6.42 0.00 10.35
N ASN A 324 -6.23 0.56 9.17
CA ASN A 324 -5.09 0.16 8.35
C ASN A 324 -3.80 0.76 8.93
N THR A 325 -2.70 0.06 8.73
CA THR A 325 -1.37 0.61 9.00
C THR A 325 -1.18 1.86 8.16
N ASP A 326 -0.91 3.00 8.80
CA ASP A 326 -0.61 4.22 8.06
C ASP A 326 0.87 4.25 7.66
N ALA A 327 1.15 5.04 6.64
CA ALA A 327 2.50 5.17 6.15
C ALA A 327 3.35 6.06 7.07
N ALA A 328 4.59 5.66 7.30
CA ALA A 328 5.59 6.47 7.96
C ALA A 328 5.99 7.64 7.04
N GLN A 329 5.35 8.78 7.24
CA GLN A 329 5.63 10.02 6.49
C GLN A 329 6.43 11.00 7.34
N GLY A 330 7.48 11.61 6.77
CA GLY A 330 8.26 12.62 7.49
C GLY A 330 9.42 13.19 6.68
N TRP A 331 10.18 14.08 7.33
CA TRP A 331 11.45 14.56 6.82
C TRP A 331 12.56 13.63 7.25
N TYR A 332 13.10 12.85 6.31
CA TYR A 332 14.17 11.89 6.53
C TYR A 332 15.53 12.55 6.39
N PHE A 333 16.36 12.43 7.41
CA PHE A 333 17.75 12.90 7.40
C PHE A 333 18.61 11.96 6.56
N ASN A 334 19.46 12.51 5.73
CA ASN A 334 20.55 11.73 5.13
C ASN A 334 21.73 11.62 6.12
N ILE A 335 21.74 10.57 6.93
CA ILE A 335 22.79 10.38 7.96
C ILE A 335 24.16 10.02 7.39
N ARG A 336 24.29 9.86 6.04
CA ARG A 336 25.59 9.80 5.36
C ARG A 336 26.30 11.16 5.42
N ARG A 337 25.53 12.26 5.55
CA ARG A 337 26.07 13.60 5.76
C ARG A 337 26.54 13.76 7.20
N GLU A 338 27.78 14.24 7.38
CA GLU A 338 28.45 14.36 8.70
C GLU A 338 27.56 15.07 9.73
N LYS A 339 26.93 16.18 9.32
CA LYS A 339 26.06 17.01 10.17
C LYS A 339 24.87 16.27 10.81
N PHE A 340 24.45 15.11 10.26
CA PHE A 340 23.33 14.32 10.78
C PHE A 340 23.74 12.98 11.40
N LYS A 341 25.02 12.68 11.53
CA LYS A 341 25.47 11.44 12.18
C LYS A 341 25.15 11.41 13.67
N ASP A 342 25.28 12.54 14.36
CA ASP A 342 24.97 12.64 15.78
C ASP A 342 23.44 12.63 16.01
N LYS A 343 22.95 11.69 16.82
CA LYS A 343 21.54 11.56 17.20
C LYS A 343 21.00 12.83 17.85
N ARG A 344 21.82 13.54 18.64
CA ARG A 344 21.40 14.77 19.33
C ARG A 344 21.03 15.89 18.34
N VAL A 345 21.75 15.98 17.23
CA VAL A 345 21.40 16.90 16.14
C VAL A 345 20.03 16.56 15.57
N ARG A 346 19.78 15.27 15.26
CA ARG A 346 18.47 14.83 14.72
C ARG A 346 17.34 15.07 15.73
N GLU A 347 17.57 14.80 17.02
CA GLU A 347 16.57 15.09 18.05
C GLU A 347 16.31 16.60 18.20
N ALA A 348 17.32 17.46 18.03
CA ALA A 348 17.15 18.89 18.03
C ALA A 348 16.20 19.36 16.91
N PHE A 349 16.30 18.79 15.71
CA PHE A 349 15.38 19.06 14.61
C PHE A 349 13.95 18.62 14.95
N ILE A 350 13.77 17.44 15.57
CA ILE A 350 12.44 16.96 16.01
C ILE A 350 11.82 17.93 17.03
N ASN A 351 12.61 18.45 17.97
CA ASN A 351 12.15 19.45 18.96
C ASN A 351 11.85 20.83 18.34
N ALA A 352 12.44 21.17 17.19
CA ALA A 352 12.19 22.42 16.50
C ALA A 352 10.91 22.43 15.66
N PHE A 353 10.32 21.27 15.38
CA PHE A 353 9.09 21.18 14.60
C PHE A 353 7.86 21.28 15.50
N ASP A 354 7.15 22.39 15.42
CA ASP A 354 5.88 22.62 16.12
C ASP A 354 4.71 22.03 15.32
N PHE A 355 4.46 20.72 15.55
CA PHE A 355 3.37 20.02 14.89
C PHE A 355 1.99 20.57 15.28
N GLU A 356 1.77 20.86 16.56
CA GLU A 356 0.49 21.31 17.08
C GLU A 356 0.05 22.62 16.41
N TRP A 357 0.99 23.57 16.22
CA TRP A 357 0.70 24.79 15.49
C TRP A 357 0.39 24.53 14.00
N VAL A 358 1.21 23.72 13.35
CA VAL A 358 1.01 23.34 11.94
C VAL A 358 -0.35 22.65 11.77
N ASN A 359 -0.68 21.71 12.66
CA ASN A 359 -1.97 21.00 12.64
C ASN A 359 -3.13 21.98 12.83
N ALA A 360 -3.07 22.85 13.83
CA ALA A 360 -4.15 23.79 14.13
C ALA A 360 -4.33 24.87 13.04
N LYS A 361 -3.23 25.44 12.52
CA LYS A 361 -3.27 26.63 11.65
C LYS A 361 -3.28 26.31 10.15
N ILE A 362 -2.62 25.24 9.74
CA ILE A 362 -2.50 24.86 8.32
C ILE A 362 -3.44 23.68 7.99
N MET A 363 -3.61 22.74 8.92
CA MET A 363 -4.33 21.48 8.68
C MET A 363 -5.67 21.37 9.40
N TYR A 364 -6.15 22.45 10.01
CA TYR A 364 -7.49 22.53 10.63
C TYR A 364 -7.71 21.56 11.80
N GLY A 365 -6.65 21.15 12.51
CA GLY A 365 -6.73 20.20 13.61
C GLY A 365 -7.08 18.77 13.19
N ALA A 366 -6.89 18.43 11.93
CA ALA A 366 -7.46 17.24 11.30
C ALA A 366 -6.57 15.99 11.38
N TYR A 367 -5.36 16.11 11.89
CA TYR A 367 -4.38 15.03 11.85
C TYR A 367 -3.82 14.72 13.24
N GLN A 368 -3.25 13.52 13.36
CA GLN A 368 -2.48 13.09 14.52
C GLN A 368 -1.02 13.01 14.11
N ARG A 369 -0.10 13.24 15.08
CA ARG A 369 1.33 13.11 14.81
C ARG A 369 1.71 11.64 14.67
N THR A 370 2.50 11.32 13.65
CA THR A 370 3.08 9.99 13.47
C THR A 370 4.16 9.75 14.53
N HIS A 371 4.21 8.57 15.10
CA HIS A 371 5.21 8.16 16.09
C HIS A 371 6.04 6.96 15.64
N SER A 372 5.47 6.11 14.79
CA SER A 372 5.98 4.79 14.47
C SER A 372 6.10 4.59 12.96
N ILE A 373 6.99 3.68 12.55
CA ILE A 373 7.02 3.19 11.17
C ILE A 373 5.85 2.24 10.86
N PHE A 374 5.18 1.72 11.90
CA PHE A 374 3.98 0.89 11.81
C PHE A 374 2.76 1.59 12.42
N GLU A 375 2.66 2.90 12.21
CA GLU A 375 1.61 3.73 12.79
C GLU A 375 0.21 3.16 12.55
N ASN A 376 -0.69 3.36 13.53
CA ASN A 376 -2.09 2.92 13.49
C ASN A 376 -2.26 1.40 13.35
N SER A 377 -1.33 0.59 13.86
CA SER A 377 -1.41 -0.87 13.79
C SER A 377 -1.01 -1.56 15.09
N ASP A 378 -1.30 -2.86 15.19
CA ASP A 378 -0.88 -3.72 16.30
C ASP A 378 0.63 -4.02 16.29
N MET A 379 1.33 -3.65 15.22
CA MET A 379 2.79 -3.77 15.08
C MET A 379 3.55 -2.56 15.64
N MET A 380 2.86 -1.47 15.97
CA MET A 380 3.45 -0.29 16.60
C MET A 380 3.83 -0.61 18.06
N ALA A 381 5.02 -0.24 18.48
CA ALA A 381 5.46 -0.35 19.86
C ALA A 381 4.76 0.70 20.76
N VAL A 382 4.14 0.23 21.84
CA VAL A 382 3.51 1.05 22.87
C VAL A 382 3.82 0.46 24.24
N GLY A 383 3.96 1.31 25.26
CA GLY A 383 4.31 0.86 26.61
C GLY A 383 5.69 0.22 26.70
N PRO A 384 6.13 -0.26 27.85
CA PRO A 384 7.34 -1.06 28.00
C PRO A 384 7.26 -2.36 27.18
N PRO A 385 8.40 -2.93 26.74
CA PRO A 385 8.39 -4.13 25.92
C PRO A 385 7.85 -5.33 26.70
N GLY A 386 6.95 -6.10 26.02
CA GLY A 386 6.45 -7.36 26.55
C GLY A 386 7.51 -8.48 26.53
N ALA A 387 7.20 -9.64 27.11
CA ALA A 387 8.15 -10.75 27.22
C ALA A 387 8.73 -11.20 25.87
N ASP A 388 7.90 -11.28 24.82
CA ASP A 388 8.31 -11.70 23.48
C ASP A 388 9.21 -10.65 22.81
N GLU A 389 8.93 -9.35 23.02
CA GLU A 389 9.77 -8.25 22.56
C GLU A 389 11.12 -8.26 23.28
N LEU A 390 11.11 -8.45 24.62
CA LEU A 390 12.33 -8.54 25.44
C LEU A 390 13.23 -9.68 24.98
N ALA A 391 12.67 -10.85 24.70
CA ALA A 391 13.43 -12.00 24.20
C ALA A 391 14.19 -11.69 22.89
N LEU A 392 13.64 -10.81 22.05
CA LEU A 392 14.27 -10.36 20.80
C LEU A 392 15.30 -9.25 21.02
N LEU A 393 15.11 -8.38 22.01
CA LEU A 393 15.95 -7.23 22.29
C LEU A 393 17.13 -7.55 23.21
N GLU A 394 16.96 -8.50 24.14
CA GLU A 394 17.96 -8.84 25.17
C GLU A 394 19.34 -9.21 24.59
N PRO A 395 19.46 -9.93 23.46
CA PRO A 395 20.77 -10.20 22.84
C PRO A 395 21.53 -8.94 22.39
N PHE A 396 20.87 -7.80 22.36
CA PHE A 396 21.41 -6.53 21.90
C PHE A 396 21.49 -5.47 23.00
N ARG A 397 21.34 -5.84 24.28
CA ARG A 397 21.26 -4.89 25.40
C ARG A 397 22.44 -3.91 25.44
N ASP A 398 23.65 -4.39 25.21
CA ASP A 398 24.85 -3.57 25.19
C ASP A 398 25.09 -2.78 23.88
N LYS A 399 24.18 -2.95 22.89
CA LYS A 399 24.30 -2.36 21.54
C LYS A 399 23.23 -1.33 21.22
N VAL A 400 22.21 -1.22 22.05
CA VAL A 400 21.11 -0.26 21.89
C VAL A 400 21.00 0.61 23.15
N PRO A 401 20.47 1.84 23.03
CA PRO A 401 20.22 2.69 24.19
C PRO A 401 19.21 2.07 25.17
N ASP A 402 19.37 2.34 26.48
CA ASP A 402 18.47 1.86 27.54
C ASP A 402 17.00 2.22 27.29
N GLU A 403 16.73 3.35 26.62
CA GLU A 403 15.38 3.79 26.25
C GLU A 403 14.60 2.76 25.42
N VAL A 404 15.28 1.83 24.71
CA VAL A 404 14.65 0.75 23.93
C VAL A 404 13.91 -0.23 24.84
N PHE A 405 14.34 -0.39 26.09
CA PHE A 405 13.76 -1.28 27.11
C PHE A 405 12.68 -0.60 27.96
N GLY A 406 12.39 0.67 27.72
CA GLY A 406 11.33 1.44 28.36
C GLY A 406 10.16 1.77 27.43
N GLU A 407 9.54 2.92 27.69
CA GLU A 407 8.59 3.51 26.75
C GLU A 407 9.28 3.86 25.43
N PRO A 408 8.68 3.51 24.28
CA PRO A 408 9.28 3.86 23.00
C PRO A 408 9.28 5.38 22.81
N TYR A 409 10.33 5.88 22.20
CA TYR A 409 10.43 7.32 21.93
C TYR A 409 9.20 7.84 21.15
N VAL A 410 8.67 8.95 21.60
CA VAL A 410 7.66 9.75 20.88
C VAL A 410 8.15 11.20 20.74
N PRO A 411 7.89 11.87 19.61
CA PRO A 411 8.17 13.29 19.49
C PRO A 411 7.44 14.08 20.57
N PRO A 412 8.05 15.17 21.10
CA PRO A 412 7.41 15.97 22.12
C PRO A 412 6.16 16.67 21.57
N VAL A 413 5.19 16.88 22.43
CA VAL A 413 4.02 17.74 22.17
C VAL A 413 4.42 19.18 22.45
N SER A 414 4.23 20.09 21.49
CA SER A 414 4.54 21.50 21.63
C SER A 414 3.38 22.28 22.27
N ASP A 415 3.63 23.53 22.68
CA ASP A 415 2.61 24.43 23.20
C ASP A 415 1.66 24.99 22.12
N GLY A 416 1.91 24.68 20.83
CA GLY A 416 1.11 25.13 19.70
C GLY A 416 1.24 26.64 19.38
N SER A 417 2.25 27.31 19.92
CA SER A 417 2.50 28.76 19.68
C SER A 417 3.15 29.03 18.31
N GLY A 418 3.68 27.99 17.65
CA GLY A 418 4.53 28.09 16.45
C GLY A 418 6.01 28.28 16.77
N GLN A 419 6.34 28.62 18.03
CA GLN A 419 7.70 28.85 18.50
C GLN A 419 7.81 28.46 19.98
N ASP A 420 7.59 27.17 20.30
CA ASP A 420 7.72 26.65 21.65
C ASP A 420 9.13 26.91 22.21
N ARG A 421 9.20 27.85 23.13
CA ARG A 421 10.48 28.30 23.71
C ARG A 421 11.17 27.22 24.55
N ALA A 422 10.41 26.31 25.16
CA ALA A 422 10.98 25.24 25.96
C ALA A 422 11.64 24.18 25.04
N LEU A 423 10.93 23.78 23.99
CA LEU A 423 11.47 22.84 23.00
C LEU A 423 12.63 23.44 22.20
N LEU A 424 12.57 24.72 21.82
CA LEU A 424 13.68 25.39 21.14
C LEU A 424 14.93 25.51 22.03
N ARG A 425 14.77 25.78 23.35
CA ARG A 425 15.91 25.76 24.29
C ARG A 425 16.50 24.35 24.39
N LYS A 426 15.66 23.30 24.49
CA LYS A 426 16.13 21.91 24.50
C LYS A 426 16.88 21.58 23.21
N ALA A 427 16.34 21.97 22.05
CA ALA A 427 16.99 21.79 20.75
C ALA A 427 18.37 22.49 20.70
N SER A 428 18.45 23.73 21.20
CA SER A 428 19.71 24.48 21.25
C SER A 428 20.74 23.82 22.16
N ALA A 429 20.33 23.28 23.32
CA ALA A 429 21.20 22.55 24.23
C ALA A 429 21.74 21.27 23.57
N LEU A 430 20.88 20.47 22.93
CA LEU A 430 21.29 19.25 22.20
C LEU A 430 22.31 19.55 21.09
N LEU A 431 22.12 20.64 20.34
CA LEU A 431 23.07 21.08 19.33
C LEU A 431 24.41 21.48 19.95
N GLN A 432 24.38 22.19 21.09
CA GLN A 432 25.60 22.58 21.81
C GLN A 432 26.34 21.37 22.36
N GLU A 433 25.66 20.39 22.94
CA GLU A 433 26.23 19.13 23.41
C GLU A 433 26.81 18.29 22.26
N ALA A 434 26.25 18.40 21.05
CA ALA A 434 26.79 17.79 19.84
C ALA A 434 28.00 18.59 19.26
N GLY A 435 28.46 19.66 19.94
CA GLY A 435 29.57 20.50 19.49
C GLY A 435 29.18 21.55 18.43
N CYS A 436 27.90 21.67 18.11
CA CYS A 436 27.43 22.72 17.19
C CYS A 436 27.21 24.01 17.95
N LEU A 437 28.12 24.99 17.84
CA LEU A 437 28.13 26.21 18.62
C LEU A 437 27.47 27.39 17.87
N ILE A 438 27.12 28.45 18.62
CA ILE A 438 26.69 29.72 18.02
C ILE A 438 27.92 30.63 17.88
N ARG A 439 28.12 31.18 16.66
CA ARG A 439 29.05 32.25 16.36
C ARG A 439 28.33 33.34 15.58
N ASP A 440 28.39 34.57 16.06
CA ASP A 440 27.74 35.73 15.42
C ASP A 440 26.29 35.45 14.97
N THR A 441 25.49 34.88 15.88
CA THR A 441 24.08 34.46 15.66
C THR A 441 23.86 33.25 14.73
N LYS A 442 24.90 32.72 14.12
CA LYS A 442 24.83 31.54 13.24
C LYS A 442 25.31 30.27 13.97
N ARG A 443 24.69 29.15 13.65
CA ARG A 443 25.13 27.83 14.12
C ARG A 443 26.28 27.37 13.23
N VAL A 444 27.32 26.85 13.87
CA VAL A 444 28.46 26.21 13.19
C VAL A 444 28.59 24.75 13.63
N SER A 445 29.09 23.90 12.74
CA SER A 445 29.41 22.51 13.02
C SER A 445 30.62 22.38 13.95
N PRO A 446 30.94 21.17 14.48
CA PRO A 446 32.18 20.95 15.23
C PRO A 446 33.46 21.26 14.43
N GLN A 447 33.38 21.32 13.10
CA GLN A 447 34.46 21.71 12.20
C GLN A 447 34.52 23.22 11.91
N ASP A 448 33.74 24.02 12.63
CA ASP A 448 33.60 25.48 12.47
C ASP A 448 33.03 25.95 11.14
N GLU A 449 32.27 25.08 10.45
CA GLU A 449 31.57 25.39 9.22
C GLU A 449 30.13 25.82 9.51
N LEU A 450 29.57 26.75 8.72
CA LEU A 450 28.16 27.15 8.85
C LEU A 450 27.25 25.94 8.75
N PHE A 451 26.29 25.83 9.68
CA PHE A 451 25.31 24.76 9.65
C PHE A 451 24.19 25.09 8.66
N VAL A 452 24.39 24.67 7.41
CA VAL A 452 23.45 24.89 6.31
C VAL A 452 22.70 23.58 6.01
N VAL A 453 21.39 23.67 5.76
CA VAL A 453 20.51 22.53 5.45
C VAL A 453 19.62 22.81 4.26
N GLU A 454 19.58 21.91 3.31
CA GLU A 454 18.66 21.92 2.17
C GLU A 454 17.55 20.89 2.35
N PHE A 455 16.28 21.33 2.27
CA PHE A 455 15.13 20.46 2.08
C PHE A 455 14.87 20.30 0.60
N LEU A 456 15.02 19.12 0.06
CA LEU A 456 14.76 18.80 -1.35
C LEU A 456 13.31 18.36 -1.54
N ILE A 457 12.57 19.04 -2.43
CA ILE A 457 11.17 18.71 -2.76
C ILE A 457 10.91 18.84 -4.27
N ASP A 458 9.87 18.15 -4.76
CA ASP A 458 9.37 18.23 -6.13
C ASP A 458 7.94 18.81 -6.23
N ASP A 459 7.25 18.97 -5.09
CA ASP A 459 5.89 19.51 -5.04
C ASP A 459 5.82 20.73 -4.11
N PRO A 460 5.59 21.94 -4.65
CA PRO A 460 5.49 23.16 -3.86
C PRO A 460 4.28 23.23 -2.93
N ILE A 461 3.30 22.31 -3.03
CA ILE A 461 2.13 22.27 -2.15
C ILE A 461 2.53 22.09 -0.68
N SER A 462 3.67 21.50 -0.42
CA SER A 462 4.21 21.27 0.94
C SER A 462 4.97 22.47 1.53
N LEU A 463 5.23 23.54 0.76
CA LEU A 463 5.99 24.72 1.20
C LEU A 463 5.48 25.36 2.51
N PRO A 464 4.17 25.51 2.76
CA PRO A 464 3.70 26.10 4.03
C PRO A 464 4.21 25.36 5.27
N HIS A 465 4.28 24.01 5.21
CA HIS A 465 4.76 23.17 6.31
C HIS A 465 6.28 23.33 6.50
N HIS A 466 7.05 23.36 5.39
CA HIS A 466 8.50 23.60 5.43
C HIS A 466 8.84 24.98 5.98
N ASN A 467 8.15 26.03 5.53
CA ASN A 467 8.40 27.41 5.97
C ASN A 467 8.20 27.59 7.48
N ALA A 468 7.17 26.95 8.05
CA ALA A 468 6.95 26.97 9.49
C ALA A 468 8.12 26.32 10.26
N PHE A 469 8.63 25.20 9.76
CA PHE A 469 9.76 24.49 10.36
C PHE A 469 11.07 25.26 10.20
N ILE A 470 11.38 25.75 9.00
CA ILE A 470 12.60 26.54 8.69
C ILE A 470 12.70 27.77 9.57
N LYS A 471 11.59 28.44 9.87
CA LYS A 471 11.57 29.59 10.79
C LYS A 471 12.14 29.23 12.16
N ASN A 472 11.77 28.07 12.70
CA ASN A 472 12.28 27.59 13.99
C ASN A 472 13.74 27.17 13.93
N LEU A 473 14.18 26.54 12.82
CA LEU A 473 15.59 26.24 12.58
C LEU A 473 16.43 27.53 12.54
N GLY A 474 15.90 28.59 11.93
CA GLY A 474 16.54 29.91 11.92
C GLY A 474 16.74 30.51 13.32
N ILE A 475 15.77 30.30 14.25
CA ILE A 475 15.94 30.71 15.67
C ILE A 475 17.10 29.97 16.33
N LEU A 476 17.35 28.72 15.94
CA LEU A 476 18.49 27.92 16.41
C LEU A 476 19.83 28.31 15.74
N GLY A 477 19.81 29.31 14.84
CA GLY A 477 20.99 29.75 14.07
C GLY A 477 21.31 28.89 12.86
N ILE A 478 20.47 27.90 12.54
CA ILE A 478 20.64 27.01 11.38
C ILE A 478 20.11 27.71 10.11
N GLU A 479 20.93 27.73 9.06
CA GLU A 479 20.54 28.25 7.76
C GLU A 479 19.85 27.15 6.93
N ALA A 480 18.51 27.18 6.92
CA ALA A 480 17.72 26.16 6.23
C ALA A 480 17.01 26.75 5.01
N THR A 481 17.02 26.02 3.90
CA THR A 481 16.39 26.42 2.63
C THR A 481 15.56 25.28 2.03
N VAL A 482 14.56 25.63 1.19
CA VAL A 482 13.82 24.65 0.38
C VAL A 482 14.28 24.73 -1.06
N ARG A 483 14.71 23.64 -1.61
CA ARG A 483 15.04 23.47 -3.02
C ARG A 483 13.91 22.74 -3.74
N VAL A 484 13.12 23.48 -4.51
CA VAL A 484 12.11 22.90 -5.38
C VAL A 484 12.78 22.55 -6.72
N VAL A 485 12.64 21.31 -7.16
CA VAL A 485 13.16 20.81 -8.43
C VAL A 485 12.05 20.05 -9.18
N ASP A 486 12.23 19.82 -10.48
CA ASP A 486 11.30 18.98 -11.23
C ASP A 486 11.36 17.51 -10.77
N PRO A 487 10.29 16.69 -11.00
CA PRO A 487 10.23 15.32 -10.51
C PRO A 487 11.36 14.40 -11.00
N VAL A 488 11.91 14.64 -12.20
CA VAL A 488 13.00 13.83 -12.76
C VAL A 488 14.31 14.14 -12.03
N GLN A 489 14.60 15.42 -11.82
CA GLN A 489 15.76 15.86 -11.05
C GLN A 489 15.65 15.42 -9.59
N TYR A 490 14.44 15.53 -8.97
CA TYR A 490 14.18 15.05 -7.63
C TYR A 490 14.53 13.56 -7.50
N ARG A 491 13.95 12.74 -8.37
CA ARG A 491 14.18 11.29 -8.35
C ARG A 491 15.66 10.96 -8.51
N ARG A 492 16.36 11.60 -9.45
CA ARG A 492 17.80 11.38 -9.66
C ARG A 492 18.60 11.72 -8.40
N ARG A 493 18.36 12.88 -7.78
CA ARG A 493 19.07 13.30 -6.56
C ARG A 493 18.79 12.37 -5.39
N VAL A 494 17.54 11.93 -5.22
CA VAL A 494 17.19 10.95 -4.17
C VAL A 494 17.89 9.61 -4.43
N ASP A 495 17.89 9.11 -5.67
CA ASP A 495 18.56 7.86 -6.03
C ASP A 495 20.08 7.92 -5.81
N ASP A 496 20.70 9.09 -6.02
CA ASP A 496 22.13 9.34 -5.82
C ASP A 496 22.46 9.73 -4.36
N PHE A 497 21.45 9.79 -3.47
CA PHE A 497 21.57 10.29 -2.08
C PHE A 497 22.16 11.71 -2.00
N ASP A 498 21.93 12.54 -3.03
CA ASP A 498 22.39 13.93 -3.08
C ASP A 498 21.36 14.89 -2.51
N PHE A 499 21.19 14.84 -1.19
CA PHE A 499 20.32 15.72 -0.41
C PHE A 499 20.75 15.76 1.05
N ASP A 500 20.26 16.73 1.79
CA ASP A 500 20.35 16.79 3.25
C ASP A 500 19.11 16.17 3.90
N ILE A 501 17.93 16.65 3.54
CA ILE A 501 16.63 16.21 4.06
C ILE A 501 15.65 16.08 2.89
N VAL A 502 14.88 14.97 2.86
CA VAL A 502 13.80 14.74 1.91
C VAL A 502 12.51 14.34 2.61
N VAL A 503 11.38 14.63 2.00
CA VAL A 503 10.09 14.04 2.41
C VAL A 503 9.98 12.64 1.83
N GLN A 504 9.68 11.67 2.70
CA GLN A 504 9.36 10.31 2.25
C GLN A 504 8.11 9.79 2.97
N ARG A 505 7.44 8.85 2.31
CA ARG A 505 6.29 8.16 2.85
C ARG A 505 6.40 6.67 2.55
N PHE A 506 6.58 5.86 3.58
CA PHE A 506 6.70 4.40 3.49
C PHE A 506 5.45 3.74 4.05
N GLY A 507 4.76 2.95 3.23
CA GLY A 507 3.65 2.11 3.68
C GLY A 507 4.05 0.65 3.75
N PHE A 508 3.66 -0.02 4.81
CA PHE A 508 3.89 -1.45 5.00
C PHE A 508 2.57 -2.21 5.03
N SER A 509 2.58 -3.45 4.50
CA SER A 509 1.43 -4.34 4.60
C SER A 509 1.19 -4.75 6.06
N LYS A 510 0.03 -5.35 6.34
CA LYS A 510 -0.28 -5.88 7.67
C LYS A 510 0.53 -7.14 8.03
N ALA A 511 1.25 -7.68 7.08
CA ALA A 511 2.20 -8.78 7.26
C ALA A 511 3.52 -8.44 6.57
N PRO A 512 4.27 -7.42 7.06
CA PRO A 512 5.51 -6.99 6.44
C PRO A 512 6.53 -8.14 6.42
N GLY A 513 7.40 -8.11 5.44
CA GLY A 513 8.37 -9.16 5.21
C GLY A 513 9.60 -8.64 4.48
N ASP A 514 9.98 -9.29 3.41
CA ASP A 514 11.23 -9.11 2.68
C ASP A 514 11.50 -7.66 2.22
N SER A 515 10.44 -6.91 1.90
CA SER A 515 10.56 -5.50 1.53
C SER A 515 11.28 -4.64 2.57
N LEU A 516 11.20 -4.98 3.87
CA LEU A 516 11.88 -4.23 4.93
C LEU A 516 13.39 -4.15 4.74
N ARG A 517 13.99 -5.15 4.06
CA ARG A 517 15.42 -5.12 3.73
C ARG A 517 15.80 -3.90 2.89
N THR A 518 14.93 -3.46 1.99
CA THR A 518 15.21 -2.32 1.11
C THR A 518 15.08 -0.97 1.83
N PHE A 519 14.37 -0.92 2.97
CA PHE A 519 14.13 0.32 3.71
C PHE A 519 15.12 0.55 4.84
N PHE A 520 15.57 -0.51 5.53
CA PHE A 520 16.22 -0.32 6.82
C PHE A 520 17.57 -1.02 6.98
N THR A 521 17.98 -1.91 6.05
CA THR A 521 19.23 -2.66 6.26
C THR A 521 20.47 -1.87 5.88
N SER A 522 21.58 -2.18 6.57
CA SER A 522 22.91 -1.66 6.27
C SER A 522 23.32 -1.91 4.82
N ARG A 523 22.96 -3.05 4.25
CA ARG A 523 23.19 -3.36 2.83
C ARG A 523 22.51 -2.36 1.91
N ALA A 524 21.25 -2.03 2.20
CA ALA A 524 20.49 -1.08 1.38
C ALA A 524 21.02 0.35 1.49
N ALA A 525 21.68 0.71 2.59
CA ALA A 525 22.23 2.04 2.81
C ALA A 525 23.21 2.50 1.73
N GLY A 526 23.94 1.57 1.09
CA GLY A 526 24.91 1.87 0.03
C GLY A 526 24.41 1.62 -1.39
N ILE A 527 23.18 1.12 -1.56
CA ILE A 527 22.64 0.77 -2.89
C ILE A 527 21.92 1.98 -3.50
N ARG A 528 22.43 2.49 -4.60
CA ARG A 528 21.80 3.57 -5.38
C ARG A 528 20.34 3.25 -5.71
N GLY A 529 19.45 4.19 -5.45
CA GLY A 529 18.01 4.01 -5.70
C GLY A 529 17.28 3.12 -4.70
N SER A 530 17.94 2.68 -3.61
CA SER A 530 17.27 1.95 -2.52
C SER A 530 16.27 2.84 -1.79
N GLN A 531 15.33 2.20 -1.08
CA GLN A 531 14.38 2.92 -0.23
C GLN A 531 14.97 3.35 1.12
N ASN A 532 16.21 2.95 1.44
CA ASN A 532 16.91 3.41 2.64
C ASN A 532 17.48 4.82 2.43
N VAL A 533 16.59 5.77 2.23
CA VAL A 533 16.94 7.18 1.96
C VAL A 533 17.70 7.81 3.13
N GLY A 534 17.38 7.41 4.36
CA GLY A 534 18.07 7.88 5.56
C GLY A 534 19.52 7.44 5.67
N GLY A 535 19.92 6.35 5.04
CA GLY A 535 21.25 5.76 5.18
C GLY A 535 21.45 5.00 6.48
N ILE A 536 20.37 4.40 7.00
CA ILE A 536 20.41 3.59 8.22
C ILE A 536 21.33 2.39 7.98
N ALA A 537 22.34 2.24 8.83
CA ALA A 537 23.29 1.15 8.79
C ALA A 537 23.59 0.70 10.24
N ASP A 538 22.69 -0.11 10.78
CA ASP A 538 22.71 -0.58 12.15
C ASP A 538 22.56 -2.11 12.18
N PRO A 539 23.56 -2.86 12.68
CA PRO A 539 23.51 -4.32 12.73
C PRO A 539 22.36 -4.87 13.59
N VAL A 540 21.85 -4.12 14.57
CA VAL A 540 20.71 -4.54 15.39
C VAL A 540 19.43 -4.43 14.55
N ILE A 541 19.26 -3.35 13.79
CA ILE A 541 18.15 -3.20 12.85
C ILE A 541 18.21 -4.31 11.80
N ASP A 542 19.39 -4.61 11.25
CA ASP A 542 19.56 -5.72 10.28
C ASP A 542 19.06 -7.05 10.87
N ALA A 543 19.47 -7.36 12.09
CA ALA A 543 19.08 -8.61 12.77
C ALA A 543 17.58 -8.64 13.06
N LEU A 544 16.96 -7.53 13.49
CA LEU A 544 15.54 -7.46 13.78
C LEU A 544 14.69 -7.52 12.50
N VAL A 545 15.13 -6.94 11.38
CA VAL A 545 14.50 -7.12 10.07
C VAL A 545 14.43 -8.60 9.70
N GLU A 546 15.53 -9.36 9.90
CA GLU A 546 15.51 -10.80 9.64
C GLU A 546 14.56 -11.56 10.59
N ARG A 547 14.37 -11.11 11.85
CA ARG A 547 13.35 -11.68 12.75
C ARG A 547 11.93 -11.43 12.27
N VAL A 548 11.64 -10.24 11.75
CA VAL A 548 10.32 -9.94 11.12
C VAL A 548 10.07 -10.86 9.93
N ILE A 549 11.07 -11.04 9.07
CA ILE A 549 10.96 -11.88 7.86
C ILE A 549 10.77 -13.35 8.25
N ALA A 550 11.51 -13.83 9.24
CA ALA A 550 11.47 -15.22 9.69
C ALA A 550 10.26 -15.57 10.57
N ALA A 551 9.43 -14.58 10.95
CA ALA A 551 8.27 -14.84 11.80
C ALA A 551 7.31 -15.87 11.16
N ASP A 552 6.95 -16.90 11.91
CA ASP A 552 6.11 -18.02 11.46
C ASP A 552 4.65 -17.91 11.92
N SER A 553 4.36 -16.92 12.78
CA SER A 553 3.04 -16.66 13.32
C SER A 553 2.76 -15.16 13.46
N ARG A 554 1.48 -14.78 13.55
CA ARG A 554 1.07 -13.38 13.76
C ARG A 554 1.62 -12.80 15.06
N PRO A 555 1.56 -13.48 16.22
CA PRO A 555 2.18 -12.98 17.45
C PRO A 555 3.69 -12.76 17.33
N ALA A 556 4.42 -13.70 16.72
CA ALA A 556 5.86 -13.57 16.49
C ALA A 556 6.18 -12.38 15.57
N LEU A 557 5.38 -12.17 14.51
CA LEU A 557 5.51 -11.01 13.63
C LEU A 557 5.32 -9.70 14.40
N ILE A 558 4.25 -9.60 15.19
CA ILE A 558 3.93 -8.40 15.98
C ILE A 558 5.07 -8.09 16.95
N ALA A 559 5.58 -9.09 17.68
CA ALA A 559 6.69 -8.91 18.61
C ALA A 559 7.96 -8.43 17.90
N ALA A 560 8.29 -9.03 16.75
CA ALA A 560 9.46 -8.63 15.96
C ALA A 560 9.32 -7.22 15.37
N CYS A 561 8.14 -6.85 14.87
CA CYS A 561 7.86 -5.50 14.38
C CYS A 561 7.96 -4.45 15.50
N LYS A 562 7.42 -4.73 16.68
CA LYS A 562 7.51 -3.83 17.84
C LYS A 562 8.96 -3.66 18.31
N ALA A 563 9.74 -4.74 18.39
CA ALA A 563 11.16 -4.67 18.72
C ALA A 563 11.93 -3.80 17.70
N LEU A 564 11.68 -4.01 16.41
CA LEU A 564 12.27 -3.21 15.33
C LEU A 564 11.85 -1.73 15.42
N ASP A 565 10.57 -1.44 15.65
CA ASP A 565 10.05 -0.07 15.79
C ASP A 565 10.72 0.68 16.93
N ARG A 566 10.94 0.05 18.11
CA ARG A 566 11.64 0.65 19.24
C ARG A 566 13.06 1.08 18.88
N VAL A 567 13.81 0.20 18.22
CA VAL A 567 15.20 0.49 17.84
C VAL A 567 15.26 1.58 16.77
N ILE A 568 14.39 1.55 15.75
CA ILE A 568 14.34 2.60 14.72
C ILE A 568 13.98 3.96 15.35
N ARG A 569 12.97 4.01 16.23
CA ARG A 569 12.58 5.24 16.91
C ARG A 569 13.67 5.79 17.81
N SER A 570 14.45 4.92 18.47
CA SER A 570 15.58 5.34 19.29
C SER A 570 16.68 6.03 18.47
N GLY A 571 16.77 5.75 17.16
CA GLY A 571 17.76 6.34 16.25
C GLY A 571 17.44 7.76 15.78
N ARG A 572 16.20 8.26 15.93
CA ARG A 572 15.79 9.62 15.48
C ARG A 572 16.07 9.87 13.99
N TYR A 573 15.87 8.91 13.12
CA TYR A 573 16.27 8.99 11.71
C TYR A 573 15.44 9.96 10.85
N TRP A 574 14.33 10.47 11.38
CA TRP A 574 13.39 11.34 10.68
C TRP A 574 12.66 12.27 11.65
N VAL A 575 12.14 13.39 11.14
CA VAL A 575 11.13 14.21 11.83
C VAL A 575 9.77 13.69 11.41
N PRO A 576 9.03 13.00 12.31
CA PRO A 576 7.74 12.44 11.96
C PRO A 576 6.73 13.53 11.59
N HIS A 577 5.96 13.27 10.53
CA HIS A 577 4.87 14.12 10.11
C HIS A 577 3.58 13.77 10.85
N TRP A 578 2.55 13.41 10.11
CA TRP A 578 1.19 13.20 10.59
C TRP A 578 0.45 12.18 9.74
N TYR A 579 -0.62 11.66 10.29
CA TYR A 579 -1.54 10.76 9.62
C TYR A 579 -2.99 11.10 10.01
N LYS A 580 -3.94 10.52 9.26
CA LYS A 580 -5.37 10.66 9.53
C LYS A 580 -5.95 9.27 9.83
N ALA A 581 -6.26 9.02 11.11
CA ALA A 581 -6.76 7.73 11.60
C ALA A 581 -8.25 7.48 11.30
N PHE A 582 -8.82 8.13 10.31
CA PHE A 582 -10.24 8.03 9.98
C PHE A 582 -10.54 8.50 8.56
N HIS A 583 -11.68 8.06 8.04
CA HIS A 583 -12.25 8.51 6.78
C HIS A 583 -13.33 9.57 7.03
N TRP A 584 -13.35 10.62 6.22
CA TRP A 584 -14.44 11.61 6.19
C TRP A 584 -15.38 11.28 5.06
N LEU A 585 -16.61 10.92 5.40
CA LEU A 585 -17.63 10.55 4.44
C LEU A 585 -18.73 11.59 4.42
N ALA A 586 -19.10 12.01 3.23
CA ALA A 586 -20.29 12.80 3.00
C ALA A 586 -21.16 12.08 1.96
N TYR A 587 -22.44 11.93 2.25
CA TYR A 587 -23.35 11.23 1.35
C TYR A 587 -24.78 11.76 1.49
N TRP A 588 -25.51 11.69 0.39
CA TRP A 588 -26.94 11.95 0.41
C TRP A 588 -27.63 10.82 1.18
N ASP A 589 -28.60 11.17 2.03
CA ASP A 589 -29.32 10.25 2.93
C ASP A 589 -30.32 9.38 2.16
N VAL A 590 -29.77 8.52 1.32
CA VAL A 590 -30.47 7.56 0.44
C VAL A 590 -29.88 6.16 0.56
N PHE A 591 -29.04 5.93 1.57
CA PHE A 591 -28.35 4.66 1.76
C PHE A 591 -28.70 4.01 3.09
N GLY A 592 -29.01 2.71 3.04
CA GLY A 592 -28.93 1.84 4.18
C GLY A 592 -27.55 1.24 4.32
N ARG A 593 -27.14 0.91 5.52
CA ARG A 593 -25.82 0.35 5.82
C ARG A 593 -25.89 -0.76 6.86
N PRO A 594 -24.95 -1.74 6.85
CA PRO A 594 -24.88 -2.74 7.91
C PRO A 594 -24.53 -2.09 9.26
N PRO A 595 -24.96 -2.71 10.38
CA PRO A 595 -24.66 -2.17 11.73
C PRO A 595 -23.16 -2.23 12.06
N THR A 596 -22.43 -3.15 11.45
CA THR A 596 -21.00 -3.36 11.68
C THR A 596 -20.19 -2.91 10.48
N GLN A 597 -19.23 -2.01 10.71
CA GLN A 597 -18.26 -1.61 9.70
C GLN A 597 -17.07 -2.57 9.72
N PRO A 598 -16.57 -3.07 8.58
CA PRO A 598 -15.38 -3.89 8.58
C PRO A 598 -14.15 -3.07 8.99
N ARG A 599 -13.24 -3.72 9.72
CA ARG A 599 -12.12 -3.03 10.37
C ARG A 599 -11.08 -2.47 9.39
N PHE A 600 -10.85 -3.15 8.27
CA PHE A 600 -9.71 -2.86 7.38
C PHE A 600 -10.11 -2.38 5.99
N ALA A 601 -11.34 -1.98 5.79
CA ALA A 601 -11.80 -1.32 4.57
C ALA A 601 -13.12 -0.57 4.82
N LEU A 602 -13.38 0.46 4.04
CA LEU A 602 -14.68 1.13 4.05
C LEU A 602 -15.80 0.23 3.50
N ALA A 603 -15.50 -0.56 2.48
CA ALA A 603 -16.41 -1.51 1.82
C ALA A 603 -17.81 -0.97 1.47
N ILE A 604 -17.95 0.36 1.27
CA ILE A 604 -19.23 1.04 1.10
C ILE A 604 -20.00 0.47 -0.10
N ARG A 605 -19.37 0.44 -1.27
CA ARG A 605 -19.98 -0.05 -2.52
C ARG A 605 -20.37 -1.53 -2.45
N GLN A 606 -19.64 -2.29 -1.64
CA GLN A 606 -19.87 -3.73 -1.48
C GLN A 606 -21.05 -4.01 -0.54
N THR A 607 -21.17 -3.26 0.58
CA THR A 607 -22.01 -3.64 1.71
C THR A 607 -23.24 -2.76 1.92
N TRP A 608 -23.22 -1.49 1.47
CA TRP A 608 -24.36 -0.59 1.56
C TRP A 608 -25.41 -0.91 0.49
N TRP A 609 -26.61 -0.35 0.63
CA TRP A 609 -27.73 -0.51 -0.30
C TRP A 609 -28.51 0.79 -0.45
N SER A 610 -29.36 0.88 -1.47
CA SER A 610 -30.32 1.98 -1.61
C SER A 610 -31.44 1.81 -0.58
N ALA A 611 -31.67 2.84 0.24
CA ALA A 611 -32.72 2.86 1.27
C ALA A 611 -34.10 3.13 0.70
#